data_9a50b68903c85ae1ddb97b9c87a615fe
#
_entry.id   9a50b68903c85ae1ddb97b9c87a615fe
#
_cell.length_a   1.000
_cell.length_b   1.000
_cell.length_c   1.000
_cell.angle_alpha   90.00
_cell.angle_beta   90.00
_cell.angle_gamma   90.00
#
_symmetry.space_group_name_H-M   'P 1'
#
loop_
_entity.id
_entity.type
_entity.pdbx_description
1 polymer ?
#
loop_
_entity_poly.entity_id
_entity_poly.type
_entity_poly.pdbx_seq_one_letter_code
_entity_poly.pdbx_strand_id
1 'polypeptide(L)'
;MTEVKAQLKSLHIAPRKVRLLADRVRGMKVIEAQQEFHFRAKRSSKPLQKLVACAVANAKHNAGVKNQEEEMFIKTITVDEGRPFKRYMPRAHGRATMYKKRTSHITVVLDSYDA
;
A
#
# COMPACT_ATOMS: atom_id res chain seq x y z
N MET A 1 18.66 -2.85 14.22
CA MET A 1 17.46 -2.45 13.50
C MET A 1 17.27 -3.32 12.28
N THR A 2 16.08 -3.85 12.11
CA THR A 2 15.76 -4.76 11.01
C THR A 2 14.71 -4.10 10.13
N GLU A 3 15.14 -3.47 9.07
CA GLU A 3 14.23 -2.87 8.10
C GLU A 3 13.87 -3.89 7.02
N VAL A 4 12.60 -4.04 6.78
CA VAL A 4 12.06 -4.94 5.76
C VAL A 4 11.18 -4.14 4.82
N LYS A 5 11.38 -4.33 3.54
CA LYS A 5 10.72 -3.55 2.49
C LYS A 5 9.87 -4.45 1.61
N ALA A 6 8.69 -3.97 1.24
CA ALA A 6 7.86 -4.61 0.23
C ALA A 6 7.28 -3.53 -0.69
N GLN A 7 7.06 -3.90 -1.94
CA GLN A 7 6.54 -2.99 -2.94
C GLN A 7 5.36 -3.59 -3.68
N LEU A 8 4.39 -2.75 -3.99
CA LEU A 8 3.27 -3.09 -4.86
C LEU A 8 3.29 -2.09 -6.01
N LYS A 9 3.49 -2.58 -7.23
CA LYS A 9 3.58 -1.72 -8.41
C LYS A 9 2.31 -1.80 -9.25
N SER A 10 1.98 -0.70 -9.89
CA SER A 10 0.90 -0.60 -10.87
C SER A 10 -0.47 -1.00 -10.31
N LEU A 11 -0.76 -0.59 -9.08
CA LEU A 11 -2.08 -0.76 -8.52
C LEU A 11 -3.05 0.18 -9.23
N HIS A 12 -4.16 -0.36 -9.72
CA HIS A 12 -5.16 0.40 -10.51
C HIS A 12 -6.10 1.21 -9.62
N ILE A 13 -5.53 2.00 -8.73
CA ILE A 13 -6.25 2.94 -7.87
C ILE A 13 -5.45 4.23 -7.87
N ALA A 14 -6.13 5.38 -7.94
CA ALA A 14 -5.45 6.67 -7.98
C ALA A 14 -4.62 6.89 -6.70
N PRO A 15 -3.40 7.45 -6.81
CA PRO A 15 -2.55 7.67 -5.62
C PRO A 15 -3.22 8.47 -4.52
N ARG A 16 -4.01 9.47 -4.87
CA ARG A 16 -4.72 10.30 -3.91
C ARG A 16 -5.62 9.49 -2.99
N LYS A 17 -6.31 8.50 -3.56
CA LYS A 17 -7.22 7.62 -2.80
C LYS A 17 -6.45 6.66 -1.90
N VAL A 18 -5.34 6.14 -2.39
CA VAL A 18 -4.49 5.22 -1.61
C VAL A 18 -3.82 5.98 -0.46
N ARG A 19 -3.40 7.22 -0.68
CA ARG A 19 -2.75 8.03 0.35
C ARG A 19 -3.63 8.28 1.57
N LEU A 20 -4.94 8.36 1.39
CA LEU A 20 -5.86 8.53 2.52
C LEU A 20 -5.68 7.42 3.55
N LEU A 21 -5.59 6.17 3.09
CA LEU A 21 -5.42 5.03 3.96
C LEU A 21 -3.97 4.87 4.42
N ALA A 22 -3.01 5.13 3.54
CA ALA A 22 -1.60 5.05 3.87
C ALA A 22 -1.21 6.02 4.97
N ASP A 23 -1.70 7.26 4.90
CA ASP A 23 -1.43 8.28 5.91
C ASP A 23 -1.96 7.88 7.29
N ARG A 24 -3.08 7.15 7.30
CA ARG A 24 -3.71 6.71 8.53
C ARG A 24 -2.91 5.63 9.26
N VAL A 25 -2.24 4.76 8.53
CA VAL A 25 -1.51 3.63 9.13
C VAL A 25 -0.02 3.91 9.33
N ARG A 26 0.47 5.04 8.87
CA ARG A 26 1.89 5.38 9.04
C ARG A 26 2.24 5.50 10.50
N GLY A 27 3.27 4.77 10.93
CA GLY A 27 3.71 4.76 12.32
C GLY A 27 2.98 3.77 13.22
N MET A 28 1.94 3.10 12.74
CA MET A 28 1.21 2.11 13.51
C MET A 28 1.96 0.80 13.62
N LYS A 29 1.70 0.06 14.69
CA LYS A 29 2.11 -1.33 14.77
C LYS A 29 1.44 -2.13 13.67
N VAL A 30 2.13 -3.16 13.18
CA VAL A 30 1.60 -3.99 12.10
C VAL A 30 0.23 -4.57 12.45
N ILE A 31 0.08 -5.08 13.67
CA ILE A 31 -1.20 -5.67 14.10
C ILE A 31 -2.34 -4.65 14.07
N GLU A 32 -2.08 -3.42 14.50
CA GLU A 32 -3.07 -2.33 14.47
C GLU A 32 -3.40 -1.91 13.04
N ALA A 33 -2.38 -1.84 12.18
CA ALA A 33 -2.57 -1.51 10.77
C ALA A 33 -3.43 -2.56 10.05
N GLN A 34 -3.20 -3.84 10.34
CA GLN A 34 -4.00 -4.92 9.75
C GLN A 34 -5.46 -4.82 10.17
N GLN A 35 -5.71 -4.47 11.43
CA GLN A 35 -7.07 -4.25 11.91
C GLN A 35 -7.73 -3.05 11.22
N GLU A 36 -6.98 -1.95 11.03
CA GLU A 36 -7.48 -0.78 10.32
C GLU A 36 -7.88 -1.13 8.88
N PHE A 37 -7.06 -1.89 8.17
CA PHE A 37 -7.38 -2.31 6.82
C PHE A 37 -8.63 -3.20 6.78
N HIS A 38 -8.81 -4.05 7.77
CA HIS A 38 -9.95 -4.95 7.84
C HIS A 38 -11.26 -4.18 8.09
N PHE A 39 -11.23 -3.19 8.99
CA PHE A 39 -12.44 -2.46 9.38
C PHE A 39 -12.81 -1.34 8.40
N ARG A 40 -11.86 -0.84 7.62
CA ARG A 40 -12.14 0.19 6.65
C ARG A 40 -12.47 -0.40 5.30
N ALA A 41 -13.73 -0.27 4.91
CA ALA A 41 -14.23 -0.82 3.66
C ALA A 41 -13.87 0.09 2.47
N LYS A 42 -12.59 0.28 2.21
CA LYS A 42 -12.11 1.03 1.06
C LYS A 42 -11.52 0.08 0.02
N ARG A 43 -11.60 0.49 -1.25
CA ARG A 43 -11.07 -0.32 -2.35
C ARG A 43 -9.58 -0.61 -2.20
N SER A 44 -8.81 0.32 -1.62
CA SER A 44 -7.38 0.14 -1.40
C SER A 44 -7.02 -0.70 -0.18
N SER A 45 -7.99 -1.05 0.67
CA SER A 45 -7.72 -1.77 1.93
C SER A 45 -7.13 -3.15 1.69
N LYS A 46 -7.73 -3.96 0.82
CA LYS A 46 -7.25 -5.32 0.56
C LYS A 46 -5.85 -5.34 -0.07
N PRO A 47 -5.56 -4.53 -1.10
CA PRO A 47 -4.20 -4.49 -1.63
C PRO A 47 -3.15 -4.07 -0.61
N LEU A 48 -3.44 -3.09 0.23
CA LEU A 48 -2.53 -2.66 1.28
C LEU A 48 -2.36 -3.71 2.37
N GLN A 49 -3.44 -4.38 2.74
CA GLN A 49 -3.40 -5.49 3.70
C GLN A 49 -2.48 -6.61 3.19
N LYS A 50 -2.59 -6.98 1.94
CA LYS A 50 -1.74 -7.99 1.32
C LYS A 50 -0.28 -7.53 1.23
N LEU A 51 -0.05 -6.26 0.94
CA LEU A 51 1.30 -5.70 0.87
C LEU A 51 2.00 -5.77 2.23
N VAL A 52 1.30 -5.38 3.29
CA VAL A 52 1.84 -5.45 4.65
C VAL A 52 2.07 -6.90 5.07
N ALA A 53 1.16 -7.81 4.72
CA ALA A 53 1.34 -9.23 4.98
C ALA A 53 2.57 -9.79 4.25
N CYS A 54 2.81 -9.35 3.02
CA CYS A 54 4.00 -9.72 2.27
C CYS A 54 5.28 -9.22 2.96
N ALA A 55 5.26 -7.99 3.46
CA ALA A 55 6.40 -7.44 4.20
C ALA A 55 6.68 -8.21 5.50
N VAL A 56 5.63 -8.62 6.20
CA VAL A 56 5.73 -9.45 7.40
C VAL A 56 6.36 -10.80 7.06
N ALA A 57 5.92 -11.43 5.96
CA ALA A 57 6.49 -12.69 5.50
C ALA A 57 7.97 -12.53 5.12
N ASN A 58 8.34 -11.41 4.49
CA ASN A 58 9.73 -11.12 4.19
C ASN A 58 10.57 -10.98 5.46
N ALA A 59 10.02 -10.36 6.49
CA ALA A 59 10.70 -10.25 7.77
C ALA A 59 10.95 -11.61 8.40
N LYS A 60 9.97 -12.50 8.33
CA LYS A 60 10.09 -13.86 8.88
C LYS A 60 11.14 -14.68 8.13
N HIS A 61 11.10 -14.67 6.80
CA HIS A 61 11.95 -15.55 5.99
C HIS A 61 13.34 -14.99 5.73
N ASN A 62 13.46 -13.68 5.54
CA ASN A 62 14.73 -13.08 5.13
C ASN A 62 15.51 -12.47 6.28
N ALA A 63 14.82 -11.88 7.26
CA ALA A 63 15.46 -11.20 8.39
C ALA A 63 15.43 -12.02 9.67
N GLY A 64 14.72 -13.14 9.72
CA GLY A 64 14.66 -14.03 10.88
C GLY A 64 13.99 -13.41 12.09
N VAL A 65 13.13 -12.42 11.89
CA VAL A 65 12.41 -11.76 12.98
C VAL A 65 11.33 -12.70 13.54
N LYS A 66 11.32 -12.90 14.84
CA LYS A 66 10.27 -13.63 15.55
C LYS A 66 9.20 -12.63 15.97
N ASN A 67 7.96 -13.08 16.10
CA ASN A 67 6.84 -12.23 16.54
C ASN A 67 6.69 -10.96 15.70
N GLN A 68 6.76 -11.10 14.38
CA GLN A 68 6.76 -9.99 13.44
C GLN A 68 5.59 -9.03 13.64
N GLU A 69 4.41 -9.57 13.93
CA GLU A 69 3.20 -8.78 14.07
C GLU A 69 3.20 -7.94 15.35
N GLU A 70 3.85 -8.43 16.40
CA GLU A 70 3.88 -7.77 17.71
C GLU A 70 5.06 -6.80 17.84
N GLU A 71 6.19 -7.12 17.21
CA GLU A 71 7.43 -6.37 17.38
C GLU A 71 7.69 -5.36 16.26
N MET A 72 6.96 -5.41 15.18
CA MET A 72 7.19 -4.56 14.02
C MET A 72 6.14 -3.48 13.88
N PHE A 73 6.57 -2.35 13.32
CA PHE A 73 5.68 -1.24 13.02
C PHE A 73 5.96 -0.73 11.59
N ILE A 74 5.02 0.01 11.06
CA ILE A 74 5.17 0.62 9.74
C ILE A 74 6.00 1.89 9.92
N LYS A 75 7.28 1.79 9.58
CA LYS A 75 8.20 2.92 9.67
C LYS A 75 7.90 3.94 8.58
N THR A 76 7.76 3.47 7.37
CA THR A 76 7.51 4.31 6.21
C THR A 76 6.53 3.61 5.28
N ILE A 77 5.58 4.35 4.78
CA ILE A 77 4.72 3.90 3.69
C ILE A 77 4.58 5.06 2.72
N THR A 78 5.00 4.85 1.48
CA THR A 78 4.96 5.88 0.44
C THR A 78 4.10 5.42 -0.71
N VAL A 79 3.38 6.37 -1.28
CA VAL A 79 2.52 6.13 -2.44
C VAL A 79 2.98 7.07 -3.55
N ASP A 80 3.54 6.49 -4.59
CA ASP A 80 4.04 7.23 -5.74
C ASP A 80 3.09 7.06 -6.91
N GLU A 81 3.02 8.07 -7.75
CA GLU A 81 2.21 8.01 -8.96
C GLU A 81 2.87 7.07 -9.98
N GLY A 82 2.10 6.10 -10.46
CA GLY A 82 2.55 5.19 -11.49
C GLY A 82 2.21 5.72 -12.89
N ARG A 83 2.53 4.91 -13.89
CA ARG A 83 2.22 5.26 -15.28
C ARG A 83 0.71 5.27 -15.50
N PRO A 84 0.13 6.38 -15.95
CA PRO A 84 -1.30 6.44 -16.23
C PRO A 84 -1.65 5.69 -17.51
N PHE A 85 -2.81 5.04 -17.52
CA PHE A 85 -3.38 4.45 -18.72
C PHE A 85 -4.37 5.43 -19.33
N LYS A 86 -4.22 5.70 -20.61
CA LYS A 86 -5.15 6.56 -21.35
C LYS A 86 -6.30 5.73 -21.87
N ARG A 87 -7.52 6.20 -21.63
CA ARG A 87 -8.75 5.57 -22.12
C ARG A 87 -9.58 6.64 -22.80
N TYR A 88 -10.39 6.22 -23.75
CA TYR A 88 -11.29 7.10 -24.49
C TYR A 88 -12.72 6.77 -24.13
N MET A 89 -13.49 7.81 -23.80
CA MET A 89 -14.92 7.69 -23.56
C MET A 89 -15.68 8.30 -24.72
N PRO A 90 -16.68 7.60 -25.30
CA PRO A 90 -17.55 8.22 -26.29
C PRO A 90 -18.37 9.32 -25.61
N ARG A 91 -18.49 10.45 -26.30
CA ARG A 91 -19.29 11.58 -25.90
C ARG A 91 -20.34 11.88 -26.95
N ALA A 92 -21.27 12.81 -26.62
CA ALA A 92 -22.31 13.24 -27.55
C ALA A 92 -21.69 13.70 -28.89
N HIS A 93 -22.42 13.52 -29.97
CA HIS A 93 -22.02 13.87 -31.34
C HIS A 93 -20.81 13.08 -31.87
N GLY A 94 -20.64 11.85 -31.39
CA GLY A 94 -19.58 10.98 -31.89
C GLY A 94 -18.17 11.35 -31.50
N ARG A 95 -18.00 12.31 -30.58
CA ARG A 95 -16.68 12.69 -30.07
C ARG A 95 -16.20 11.70 -29.03
N ALA A 96 -14.90 11.41 -29.05
CA ALA A 96 -14.24 10.62 -28.01
C ALA A 96 -13.43 11.56 -27.10
N THR A 97 -13.65 11.47 -25.80
CA THR A 97 -12.89 12.25 -24.83
C THR A 97 -11.89 11.33 -24.14
N MET A 98 -10.64 11.76 -24.09
CA MET A 98 -9.58 11.03 -23.42
C MET A 98 -9.66 11.28 -21.92
N TYR A 99 -9.55 10.20 -21.13
CA TYR A 99 -9.35 10.31 -19.69
C TYR A 99 -8.18 9.42 -19.27
N LYS A 100 -7.54 9.79 -18.15
CA LYS A 100 -6.40 9.06 -17.63
C LYS A 100 -6.85 8.17 -16.47
N LYS A 101 -6.55 6.88 -16.56
CA LYS A 101 -6.74 5.95 -15.46
C LYS A 101 -5.41 5.87 -14.71
N ARG A 102 -5.38 6.46 -13.51
CA ARG A 102 -4.15 6.58 -12.73
C ARG A 102 -3.83 5.29 -12.01
N THR A 103 -2.54 5.02 -11.85
CA THR A 103 -2.04 3.88 -11.09
C THR A 103 -1.13 4.38 -9.98
N SER A 104 -0.86 3.50 -9.01
CA SER A 104 -0.04 3.82 -7.84
C SER A 104 1.05 2.77 -7.66
N HIS A 105 2.20 3.23 -7.17
CA HIS A 105 3.27 2.36 -6.67
C HIS A 105 3.39 2.61 -5.18
N ILE A 106 3.26 1.55 -4.39
CA ILE A 106 3.29 1.66 -2.94
C ILE A 106 4.51 0.91 -2.42
N THR A 107 5.27 1.59 -1.55
CA THR A 107 6.42 1.00 -0.87
C THR A 107 6.15 1.07 0.63
N VAL A 108 6.25 -0.06 1.31
CA VAL A 108 6.15 -0.11 2.76
C VAL A 108 7.46 -0.59 3.33
N VAL A 109 7.93 0.07 4.39
CA VAL A 109 9.11 -0.33 5.14
C VAL A 109 8.66 -0.61 6.58
N LEU A 110 8.89 -1.82 7.02
CA LEU A 110 8.65 -2.23 8.40
C LEU A 110 9.96 -2.20 9.15
N ASP A 111 9.90 -1.87 10.42
CA ASP A 111 11.06 -1.90 11.30
C ASP A 111 10.64 -2.52 12.63
N SER A 112 11.62 -3.00 13.38
CA SER A 112 11.41 -3.57 14.70
C SER A 112 11.62 -2.52 15.77
N TYR A 113 10.85 -2.61 16.85
CA TYR A 113 11.06 -1.75 18.01
C TYR A 113 12.36 -2.09 18.76
N ASP A 114 12.84 -3.31 18.60
CA ASP A 114 14.11 -3.72 19.19
C ASP A 114 15.26 -3.20 18.37
N ALA A 115 15.95 -2.26 18.92
CA ALA A 115 17.12 -1.68 18.26
C ALA A 115 18.30 -2.66 18.32
#